data_129dcb841dc558c225119293e973d4b3
#
_entry.id   129dcb841dc558c225119293e973d4b3
#
_cell.length_a   1.000
_cell.length_b   1.000
_cell.length_c   1.000
_cell.angle_alpha   90.00
_cell.angle_beta   90.00
_cell.angle_gamma   90.00
#
_symmetry.space_group_name_H-M   'P 1'
#
loop_
_entity.id
_entity.type
_entity.pdbx_description
1 polymer ?
#
loop_
_entity_poly.entity_id
_entity_poly.type
_entity_poly.pdbx_seq_one_letter_code
_entity_poly.pdbx_strand_id
1 'polypeptide(L)'
;MSDKQLHKLGIDIGSTTVKIAILDSQDNILFSDYERHFANIQETLASLIAKASNELGDLSVSPVITGSGGLTLAKHLEVPFTQEVIAVSTALTHYAPQTDVAIELGGEDAKIIYFEGGNVEQRMNGICAGGTGSFIDQMASLIQTDASGLNEYAKNYKAIYPIAARCGVFAKTDIQPLINEGATREDLSASIFQAVVNQTISGLACGKPIRGHVAFLGGPLHFLSELKAAFIRTLNLDDEHAITPENSHLFAAIGSALNYKKDVATTLGSLQQRLSTGIKLEFEVALSLIHISEP
;
A
#
# COMPACT_ATOMS: atom_id res chain seq x y z
N MET A 1 -33.84 19.35 -14.23
CA MET A 1 -33.08 18.30 -13.54
C MET A 1 -31.74 18.93 -13.16
N SER A 2 -31.51 19.13 -11.86
CA SER A 2 -30.23 19.68 -11.39
C SER A 2 -29.14 18.69 -11.83
N ASP A 3 -28.17 19.16 -12.61
CA ASP A 3 -26.95 18.40 -12.89
C ASP A 3 -26.32 18.04 -11.53
N LYS A 4 -26.57 16.82 -11.06
CA LYS A 4 -25.88 16.34 -9.87
C LYS A 4 -24.40 16.27 -10.25
N GLN A 5 -23.58 17.09 -9.60
CA GLN A 5 -22.13 17.11 -9.80
C GLN A 5 -21.57 15.69 -9.63
N LEU A 6 -20.90 15.20 -10.66
CA LEU A 6 -20.25 13.89 -10.64
C LEU A 6 -18.91 13.99 -9.91
N HIS A 7 -18.74 13.20 -8.84
CA HIS A 7 -17.51 13.12 -8.08
C HIS A 7 -16.68 11.90 -8.54
N LYS A 8 -15.39 11.92 -8.28
CA LYS A 8 -14.47 10.85 -8.63
C LYS A 8 -14.25 9.98 -7.42
N LEU A 9 -14.53 8.67 -7.51
CA LEU A 9 -14.32 7.72 -6.42
C LEU A 9 -13.23 6.72 -6.79
N GLY A 10 -12.13 6.73 -6.07
CA GLY A 10 -11.09 5.73 -6.18
C GLY A 10 -11.15 4.73 -5.02
N ILE A 11 -10.97 3.46 -5.34
CA ILE A 11 -10.98 2.35 -4.39
C ILE A 11 -9.73 1.52 -4.61
N ASP A 12 -8.90 1.37 -3.58
CA ASP A 12 -7.73 0.51 -3.60
C ASP A 12 -7.96 -0.70 -2.68
N ILE A 13 -7.96 -1.89 -3.26
CA ILE A 13 -8.07 -3.16 -2.55
C ILE A 13 -6.69 -3.81 -2.50
N GLY A 14 -5.93 -3.46 -1.48
CA GLY A 14 -4.62 -4.07 -1.23
C GLY A 14 -4.74 -5.44 -0.54
N SER A 15 -3.60 -6.11 -0.34
CA SER A 15 -3.53 -7.42 0.32
C SER A 15 -4.00 -7.42 1.77
N THR A 16 -3.85 -6.31 2.49
CA THR A 16 -4.19 -6.19 3.92
C THR A 16 -5.18 -5.07 4.22
N THR A 17 -5.41 -4.14 3.29
CA THR A 17 -6.15 -2.91 3.53
C THR A 17 -7.08 -2.56 2.39
N VAL A 18 -8.18 -1.89 2.71
CA VAL A 18 -9.04 -1.18 1.76
C VAL A 18 -8.87 0.31 1.99
N LYS A 19 -8.78 1.05 0.90
CA LYS A 19 -8.66 2.51 0.92
C LYS A 19 -9.65 3.11 -0.06
N ILE A 20 -10.24 4.24 0.28
CA ILE A 20 -11.09 5.00 -0.63
C ILE A 20 -10.68 6.47 -0.64
N ALA A 21 -10.88 7.12 -1.78
CA ALA A 21 -10.74 8.56 -1.92
C ALA A 21 -11.84 9.10 -2.83
N ILE A 22 -12.53 10.13 -2.38
CA ILE A 22 -13.55 10.85 -3.16
C ILE A 22 -13.01 12.24 -3.45
N LEU A 23 -12.93 12.57 -4.73
CA LEU A 23 -12.45 13.87 -5.21
C LEU A 23 -13.60 14.67 -5.85
N ASP A 24 -13.52 15.99 -5.73
CA ASP A 24 -14.37 16.90 -6.47
C ASP A 24 -13.94 17.07 -7.94
N SER A 25 -14.60 17.95 -8.67
CA SER A 25 -14.26 18.26 -10.05
C SER A 25 -12.91 18.96 -10.23
N GLN A 26 -12.36 19.52 -9.16
CA GLN A 26 -11.08 20.24 -9.12
C GLN A 26 -9.95 19.41 -8.52
N ASP A 27 -10.20 18.10 -8.31
CA ASP A 27 -9.28 17.13 -7.72
C ASP A 27 -8.95 17.35 -6.23
N ASN A 28 -9.75 18.15 -5.52
CA ASN A 28 -9.64 18.23 -4.07
C ASN A 28 -10.25 17.00 -3.43
N ILE A 29 -9.58 16.47 -2.40
CA ILE A 29 -10.08 15.34 -1.61
C ILE A 29 -11.22 15.82 -0.71
N LEU A 30 -12.43 15.30 -0.94
CA LEU A 30 -13.61 15.55 -0.11
C LEU A 30 -13.70 14.56 1.05
N PHE A 31 -13.31 13.32 0.79
CA PHE A 31 -13.32 12.24 1.77
C PHE A 31 -12.22 11.24 1.43
N SER A 32 -11.58 10.72 2.43
CA SER A 32 -10.67 9.58 2.28
C SER A 32 -10.63 8.78 3.58
N ASP A 33 -10.49 7.46 3.45
CA ASP A 33 -10.36 6.59 4.62
C ASP A 33 -9.56 5.33 4.26
N TYR A 34 -9.01 4.69 5.30
CA TYR A 34 -8.08 3.59 5.23
C TYR A 34 -8.38 2.60 6.36
N GLU A 35 -8.71 1.35 6.02
CA GLU A 35 -8.98 0.30 7.01
C GLU A 35 -8.31 -1.03 6.66
N ARG A 36 -7.88 -1.79 7.69
CA ARG A 36 -7.47 -3.19 7.53
C ARG A 36 -8.71 -4.06 7.36
N HIS A 37 -8.70 -4.95 6.35
CA HIS A 37 -9.88 -5.76 6.04
C HIS A 37 -9.89 -7.15 6.72
N PHE A 38 -8.79 -7.63 7.27
CA PHE A 38 -8.72 -8.94 7.94
C PHE A 38 -9.46 -10.05 7.19
N ALA A 39 -9.26 -10.11 5.87
CA ALA A 39 -9.95 -10.97 4.90
C ALA A 39 -11.46 -10.66 4.64
N ASN A 40 -12.04 -9.64 5.29
CA ASN A 40 -13.43 -9.21 5.10
C ASN A 40 -13.53 -8.00 4.15
N ILE A 41 -13.00 -8.13 2.93
CA ILE A 41 -12.86 -7.01 1.97
C ILE A 41 -14.19 -6.32 1.68
N GLN A 42 -15.26 -7.07 1.42
CA GLN A 42 -16.57 -6.51 1.07
C GLN A 42 -17.18 -5.70 2.22
N GLU A 43 -17.16 -6.27 3.42
CA GLU A 43 -17.70 -5.62 4.61
C GLU A 43 -16.92 -4.34 4.93
N THR A 44 -15.58 -4.38 4.80
CA THR A 44 -14.72 -3.22 5.01
C THR A 44 -15.02 -2.14 3.99
N LEU A 45 -15.12 -2.47 2.70
CA LEU A 45 -15.47 -1.49 1.67
C LEU A 45 -16.87 -0.92 1.88
N ALA A 46 -17.85 -1.76 2.23
CA ALA A 46 -19.21 -1.30 2.54
C ALA A 46 -19.24 -0.32 3.73
N SER A 47 -18.44 -0.60 4.78
CA SER A 47 -18.25 0.29 5.92
C SER A 47 -17.66 1.64 5.52
N LEU A 48 -16.62 1.65 4.70
CA LEU A 48 -15.98 2.87 4.22
C LEU A 48 -16.93 3.72 3.36
N ILE A 49 -17.69 3.08 2.45
CA ILE A 49 -18.69 3.77 1.63
C ILE A 49 -19.82 4.32 2.50
N ALA A 50 -20.26 3.57 3.54
CA ALA A 50 -21.27 4.06 4.47
C ALA A 50 -20.80 5.29 5.26
N LYS A 51 -19.54 5.30 5.72
CA LYS A 51 -18.94 6.49 6.36
C LYS A 51 -18.95 7.69 5.44
N ALA A 52 -18.49 7.51 4.18
CA ALA A 52 -18.52 8.57 3.17
C ALA A 52 -19.93 9.08 2.91
N SER A 53 -20.92 8.18 2.80
CA SER A 53 -22.33 8.55 2.60
C SER A 53 -22.93 9.28 3.80
N ASN A 54 -22.53 8.92 5.02
CA ASN A 54 -22.98 9.60 6.24
C ASN A 54 -22.44 11.04 6.33
N GLU A 55 -21.21 11.26 5.87
CA GLU A 55 -20.54 12.56 5.92
C GLU A 55 -20.95 13.47 4.75
N LEU A 56 -21.01 12.93 3.54
CA LEU A 56 -21.20 13.71 2.32
C LEU A 56 -22.59 13.57 1.71
N GLY A 57 -23.44 12.68 2.23
CA GLY A 57 -24.72 12.31 1.62
C GLY A 57 -24.56 11.30 0.48
N ASP A 58 -25.69 10.95 -0.18
CA ASP A 58 -25.71 10.03 -1.33
C ASP A 58 -25.23 10.73 -2.61
N LEU A 59 -23.90 10.90 -2.72
CA LEU A 59 -23.27 11.54 -3.87
C LEU A 59 -23.37 10.70 -5.14
N SER A 60 -23.48 11.40 -6.28
CA SER A 60 -23.21 10.80 -7.60
C SER A 60 -21.71 10.67 -7.79
N VAL A 61 -21.22 9.45 -8.04
CA VAL A 61 -19.79 9.14 -8.15
C VAL A 61 -19.48 8.32 -9.39
N SER A 62 -18.29 8.50 -9.92
CA SER A 62 -17.69 7.62 -10.93
C SER A 62 -16.60 6.78 -10.25
N PRO A 63 -16.89 5.52 -9.91
CA PRO A 63 -15.95 4.66 -9.22
C PRO A 63 -14.92 4.03 -10.16
N VAL A 64 -13.67 3.91 -9.68
CA VAL A 64 -12.61 3.11 -10.31
C VAL A 64 -11.91 2.32 -9.22
N ILE A 65 -11.72 1.03 -9.45
CA ILE A 65 -11.04 0.13 -8.51
C ILE A 65 -9.62 -0.16 -8.99
N THR A 66 -8.72 -0.28 -8.03
CA THR A 66 -7.34 -0.73 -8.20
C THR A 66 -6.92 -1.69 -7.08
N GLY A 67 -5.67 -2.11 -7.09
CA GLY A 67 -5.08 -2.99 -6.07
C GLY A 67 -5.15 -4.47 -6.41
N SER A 68 -4.31 -5.27 -5.75
CA SER A 68 -4.14 -6.71 -6.04
C SER A 68 -5.41 -7.54 -5.84
N GLY A 69 -6.27 -7.16 -4.89
CA GLY A 69 -7.58 -7.80 -4.63
C GLY A 69 -8.74 -7.19 -5.41
N GLY A 70 -8.51 -6.12 -6.19
CA GLY A 70 -9.59 -5.29 -6.75
C GLY A 70 -10.29 -5.84 -7.98
N LEU A 71 -9.63 -6.68 -8.79
CA LEU A 71 -10.16 -7.10 -10.10
C LEU A 71 -11.49 -7.86 -10.01
N THR A 72 -11.60 -8.81 -9.08
CA THR A 72 -12.82 -9.60 -8.89
C THR A 72 -13.96 -8.71 -8.39
N LEU A 73 -13.67 -7.80 -7.48
CA LEU A 73 -14.65 -6.86 -6.94
C LEU A 73 -15.11 -5.85 -8.01
N ALA A 74 -14.21 -5.36 -8.86
CA ALA A 74 -14.54 -4.48 -9.97
C ALA A 74 -15.52 -5.13 -10.95
N LYS A 75 -15.30 -6.42 -11.28
CA LYS A 75 -16.24 -7.22 -12.11
C LYS A 75 -17.59 -7.37 -11.45
N HIS A 76 -17.62 -7.69 -10.15
CA HIS A 76 -18.86 -7.86 -9.39
C HIS A 76 -19.67 -6.56 -9.31
N LEU A 77 -19.00 -5.44 -9.08
CA LEU A 77 -19.63 -4.13 -9.00
C LEU A 77 -19.90 -3.49 -10.38
N GLU A 78 -19.46 -4.12 -11.46
CA GLU A 78 -19.54 -3.60 -12.84
C GLU A 78 -18.91 -2.20 -12.97
N VAL A 79 -17.74 -2.01 -12.35
CA VAL A 79 -17.00 -0.76 -12.37
C VAL A 79 -15.62 -0.93 -13.02
N PRO A 80 -15.04 0.14 -13.61
CA PRO A 80 -13.71 0.08 -14.20
C PRO A 80 -12.65 -0.36 -13.20
N PHE A 81 -11.66 -1.11 -13.69
CA PHE A 81 -10.43 -1.45 -12.97
C PHE A 81 -9.25 -0.77 -13.65
N THR A 82 -8.33 -0.23 -12.86
CA THR A 82 -7.04 0.28 -13.32
C THR A 82 -5.89 -0.44 -12.63
N GLN A 83 -4.78 -0.64 -13.33
CA GLN A 83 -3.59 -1.23 -12.73
C GLN A 83 -3.00 -0.25 -11.70
N GLU A 84 -2.50 -0.79 -10.60
CA GLU A 84 -2.00 0.01 -9.48
C GLU A 84 -0.83 0.92 -9.88
N VAL A 85 0.09 0.43 -10.74
CA VAL A 85 1.18 1.27 -11.26
C VAL A 85 0.67 2.48 -12.03
N ILE A 86 -0.43 2.33 -12.79
CA ILE A 86 -1.05 3.43 -13.53
C ILE A 86 -1.70 4.41 -12.54
N ALA A 87 -2.43 3.90 -11.55
CA ALA A 87 -3.05 4.73 -10.52
C ALA A 87 -2.00 5.55 -9.76
N VAL A 88 -0.98 4.90 -9.20
CA VAL A 88 0.09 5.57 -8.45
C VAL A 88 0.84 6.59 -9.32
N SER A 89 1.17 6.24 -10.57
CA SER A 89 1.84 7.16 -11.49
C SER A 89 0.98 8.37 -11.82
N THR A 90 -0.34 8.19 -11.99
CA THR A 90 -1.28 9.30 -12.23
C THR A 90 -1.32 10.24 -11.02
N ALA A 91 -1.40 9.70 -9.79
CA ALA A 91 -1.39 10.51 -8.58
C ALA A 91 -0.07 11.27 -8.41
N LEU A 92 1.08 10.62 -8.65
CA LEU A 92 2.40 11.26 -8.57
C LEU A 92 2.55 12.38 -9.61
N THR A 93 2.16 12.13 -10.86
CA THR A 93 2.21 13.15 -11.91
C THR A 93 1.37 14.38 -11.55
N HIS A 94 0.26 14.18 -10.84
CA HIS A 94 -0.65 15.26 -10.46
C HIS A 94 -0.18 16.04 -9.21
N TYR A 95 0.19 15.31 -8.14
CA TYR A 95 0.48 15.92 -6.83
C TYR A 95 1.96 16.07 -6.50
N ALA A 96 2.84 15.34 -7.16
CA ALA A 96 4.29 15.39 -6.95
C ALA A 96 5.05 15.20 -8.29
N PRO A 97 4.84 16.10 -9.29
CA PRO A 97 5.34 15.94 -10.66
C PRO A 97 6.87 15.93 -10.76
N GLN A 98 7.58 16.40 -9.74
CA GLN A 98 9.04 16.39 -9.68
C GLN A 98 9.63 15.01 -9.32
N THR A 99 8.79 14.00 -9.04
CA THR A 99 9.26 12.67 -8.60
C THR A 99 10.05 11.98 -9.70
N ASP A 100 11.30 11.60 -9.41
CA ASP A 100 12.14 10.78 -10.28
C ASP A 100 12.01 9.29 -9.93
N VAL A 101 11.87 8.96 -8.64
CA VAL A 101 11.71 7.60 -8.14
C VAL A 101 10.66 7.58 -7.03
N ALA A 102 9.78 6.58 -7.01
CA ALA A 102 8.90 6.34 -5.88
C ALA A 102 9.24 5.00 -5.22
N ILE A 103 9.30 4.99 -3.89
CA ILE A 103 9.40 3.79 -3.06
C ILE A 103 8.05 3.62 -2.37
N GLU A 104 7.37 2.52 -2.65
CA GLU A 104 6.09 2.19 -2.05
C GLU A 104 6.21 0.92 -1.23
N LEU A 105 5.83 0.99 0.05
CA LEU A 105 5.70 -0.18 0.91
C LEU A 105 4.24 -0.42 1.24
N GLY A 106 3.74 -1.56 0.79
CA GLY A 106 2.40 -2.07 1.09
C GLY A 106 2.39 -3.03 2.28
N GLY A 107 1.26 -3.71 2.46
CA GLY A 107 1.10 -4.75 3.48
C GLY A 107 1.96 -5.98 3.19
N GLU A 108 1.95 -6.48 1.96
CA GLU A 108 2.67 -7.69 1.53
C GLU A 108 3.57 -7.45 0.32
N ASP A 109 3.50 -6.29 -0.29
CA ASP A 109 4.30 -5.90 -1.44
C ASP A 109 5.17 -4.68 -1.15
N ALA A 110 6.29 -4.60 -1.86
CA ALA A 110 7.19 -3.46 -1.89
C ALA A 110 7.51 -3.17 -3.36
N LYS A 111 7.52 -1.90 -3.73
CA LYS A 111 7.73 -1.46 -5.11
C LYS A 111 8.74 -0.32 -5.17
N ILE A 112 9.51 -0.30 -6.25
CA ILE A 112 10.28 0.88 -6.68
C ILE A 112 9.80 1.22 -8.08
N ILE A 113 9.39 2.46 -8.28
CA ILE A 113 8.90 2.97 -9.56
C ILE A 113 9.83 4.08 -10.02
N TYR A 114 10.42 3.91 -11.20
CA TYR A 114 11.32 4.89 -11.82
C TYR A 114 10.58 5.64 -12.93
N PHE A 115 10.74 6.96 -12.95
CA PHE A 115 10.20 7.85 -13.97
C PHE A 115 11.35 8.42 -14.78
N GLU A 116 11.62 7.87 -15.97
CA GLU A 116 12.76 8.25 -16.79
C GLU A 116 12.32 8.50 -18.25
N GLY A 117 12.55 9.69 -18.75
CA GLY A 117 12.31 10.03 -20.16
C GLY A 117 10.87 9.79 -20.61
N GLY A 118 9.88 9.97 -19.74
CA GLY A 118 8.47 9.73 -20.03
C GLY A 118 8.05 8.26 -19.91
N ASN A 119 8.97 7.36 -19.55
CA ASN A 119 8.66 5.95 -19.29
C ASN A 119 8.54 5.69 -17.79
N VAL A 120 7.71 4.70 -17.44
CA VAL A 120 7.53 4.21 -16.08
C VAL A 120 8.03 2.78 -16.01
N GLU A 121 9.06 2.54 -15.18
CA GLU A 121 9.57 1.20 -14.89
C GLU A 121 9.24 0.85 -13.45
N GLN A 122 8.45 -0.20 -13.23
CA GLN A 122 8.15 -0.72 -11.90
C GLN A 122 8.92 -1.99 -11.62
N ARG A 123 9.49 -2.05 -10.42
CA ARG A 123 10.07 -3.26 -9.84
C ARG A 123 9.32 -3.57 -8.55
N MET A 124 8.98 -4.82 -8.37
CA MET A 124 8.19 -5.28 -7.23
C MET A 124 8.82 -6.55 -6.65
N ASN A 125 8.74 -6.74 -5.33
CA ASN A 125 9.12 -7.99 -4.71
C ASN A 125 8.26 -9.15 -5.28
N GLY A 126 8.87 -10.33 -5.32
CA GLY A 126 8.15 -11.54 -5.72
C GLY A 126 7.22 -12.06 -4.60
N ILE A 127 7.30 -13.36 -4.33
CA ILE A 127 6.44 -14.07 -3.38
C ILE A 127 6.77 -13.75 -1.90
N CYS A 128 7.96 -13.20 -1.62
CA CYS A 128 8.44 -12.99 -0.24
C CYS A 128 8.00 -11.63 0.30
N ALA A 129 7.27 -11.63 1.41
CA ALA A 129 6.86 -10.42 2.12
C ALA A 129 7.99 -9.73 2.92
N GLY A 130 9.23 -10.17 2.78
CA GLY A 130 10.39 -9.51 3.39
C GLY A 130 10.50 -8.05 2.95
N GLY A 131 10.66 -7.14 3.89
CA GLY A 131 10.71 -5.71 3.60
C GLY A 131 9.34 -5.03 3.45
N THR A 132 8.25 -5.65 3.90
CA THR A 132 6.88 -5.13 3.79
C THR A 132 6.24 -4.90 5.17
N GLY A 133 5.02 -4.37 5.19
CA GLY A 133 4.25 -4.15 6.42
C GLY A 133 4.04 -5.43 7.22
N SER A 134 3.74 -6.56 6.57
CA SER A 134 3.57 -7.86 7.23
C SER A 134 4.86 -8.35 7.90
N PHE A 135 6.02 -8.10 7.29
CA PHE A 135 7.30 -8.37 7.94
C PHE A 135 7.49 -7.52 9.20
N ILE A 136 7.17 -6.24 9.13
CA ILE A 136 7.26 -5.31 10.27
C ILE A 136 6.33 -5.78 11.40
N ASP A 137 5.08 -6.16 11.11
CA ASP A 137 4.11 -6.66 12.09
C ASP A 137 4.61 -7.96 12.76
N GLN A 138 5.22 -8.89 11.99
CA GLN A 138 5.82 -10.12 12.53
C GLN A 138 6.98 -9.82 13.48
N MET A 139 7.87 -8.91 13.12
CA MET A 139 9.02 -8.55 13.95
C MET A 139 8.59 -7.78 15.20
N ALA A 140 7.57 -6.92 15.08
CA ALA A 140 6.98 -6.24 16.22
C ALA A 140 6.42 -7.24 17.25
N SER A 141 5.66 -8.24 16.78
CA SER A 141 5.12 -9.31 17.64
C SER A 141 6.21 -10.09 18.36
N LEU A 142 7.37 -10.32 17.73
CA LEU A 142 8.50 -11.04 18.31
C LEU A 142 9.06 -10.33 19.56
N ILE A 143 9.09 -9.01 19.57
CA ILE A 143 9.54 -8.20 20.71
C ILE A 143 8.37 -7.62 21.53
N GLN A 144 7.18 -8.23 21.40
CA GLN A 144 5.96 -7.90 22.16
C GLN A 144 5.52 -6.45 22.05
N THR A 145 5.43 -5.96 20.80
CA THR A 145 4.91 -4.64 20.47
C THR A 145 4.17 -4.69 19.12
N ASP A 146 3.73 -3.55 18.61
CA ASP A 146 3.18 -3.36 17.29
C ASP A 146 4.09 -2.47 16.42
N ALA A 147 3.70 -2.20 15.17
CA ALA A 147 4.48 -1.37 14.27
C ALA A 147 4.67 0.06 14.81
N SER A 148 3.66 0.61 15.47
CA SER A 148 3.75 1.95 16.11
C SER A 148 4.74 1.95 17.27
N GLY A 149 4.70 0.90 18.10
CA GLY A 149 5.67 0.72 19.20
C GLY A 149 7.10 0.54 18.69
N LEU A 150 7.31 -0.20 17.58
CA LEU A 150 8.64 -0.25 16.94
C LEU A 150 9.12 1.15 16.56
N ASN A 151 8.22 1.96 15.97
CA ASN A 151 8.57 3.33 15.58
C ASN A 151 8.97 4.19 16.78
N GLU A 152 8.24 4.09 17.90
CA GLU A 152 8.56 4.83 19.12
C GLU A 152 9.89 4.38 19.74
N TYR A 153 10.15 3.07 19.81
CA TYR A 153 11.44 2.57 20.30
C TYR A 153 12.60 3.02 19.42
N ALA A 154 12.45 2.93 18.10
CA ALA A 154 13.50 3.27 17.14
C ALA A 154 13.99 4.74 17.25
N LYS A 155 13.21 5.66 17.84
CA LYS A 155 13.64 7.05 18.03
C LYS A 155 14.87 7.20 18.94
N ASN A 156 15.12 6.23 19.83
CA ASN A 156 16.15 6.33 20.86
C ASN A 156 17.26 5.27 20.70
N TYR A 157 17.41 4.68 19.52
CA TYR A 157 18.43 3.68 19.27
C TYR A 157 19.86 4.25 19.41
N LYS A 158 20.79 3.38 19.79
CA LYS A 158 22.22 3.68 19.89
C LYS A 158 23.09 2.84 18.98
N ALA A 159 22.61 1.65 18.61
CA ALA A 159 23.28 0.70 17.75
C ALA A 159 22.32 0.08 16.71
N ILE A 160 22.84 -0.32 15.57
CA ILE A 160 22.11 -1.06 14.54
C ILE A 160 22.84 -2.39 14.32
N TYR A 161 22.11 -3.49 14.51
CA TYR A 161 22.60 -4.84 14.31
C TYR A 161 22.26 -5.36 12.91
N PRO A 162 23.11 -6.18 12.28
CA PRO A 162 22.77 -6.82 11.02
C PRO A 162 21.65 -7.86 11.22
N ILE A 163 20.54 -7.66 10.54
CA ILE A 163 19.37 -8.57 10.52
C ILE A 163 19.05 -8.89 9.06
N ALA A 164 18.87 -10.19 8.74
CA ALA A 164 18.45 -10.61 7.42
C ALA A 164 16.95 -10.42 7.23
N ALA A 165 16.56 -9.50 6.35
CA ALA A 165 15.14 -9.18 6.07
C ALA A 165 14.52 -10.04 4.95
N ARG A 166 15.20 -11.05 4.43
CA ARG A 166 14.69 -11.86 3.31
C ARG A 166 13.46 -12.69 3.67
N CYS A 167 13.39 -13.15 4.93
CA CYS A 167 12.30 -13.98 5.41
C CYS A 167 12.16 -13.77 6.91
N GLY A 168 10.93 -13.70 7.43
CA GLY A 168 10.67 -13.55 8.86
C GLY A 168 11.27 -14.66 9.72
N VAL A 169 11.44 -15.88 9.17
CA VAL A 169 12.09 -16.99 9.87
C VAL A 169 13.58 -16.69 10.09
N PHE A 170 14.30 -16.26 9.05
CA PHE A 170 15.71 -15.91 9.19
C PHE A 170 15.92 -14.68 10.07
N ALA A 171 15.08 -13.66 9.92
CA ALA A 171 15.12 -12.49 10.79
C ALA A 171 14.93 -12.86 12.26
N LYS A 172 14.03 -13.79 12.56
CA LYS A 172 13.84 -14.32 13.92
C LYS A 172 15.10 -15.02 14.46
N THR A 173 15.80 -15.79 13.63
CA THR A 173 17.05 -16.44 14.04
C THR A 173 18.18 -15.47 14.30
N ASP A 174 18.18 -14.30 13.68
CA ASP A 174 19.15 -13.24 13.93
C ASP A 174 18.79 -12.43 15.19
N ILE A 175 17.49 -12.14 15.39
CA ILE A 175 17.01 -11.33 16.52
C ILE A 175 17.10 -12.07 17.85
N GLN A 176 16.79 -13.36 17.88
CA GLN A 176 16.73 -14.12 19.12
C GLN A 176 18.08 -14.15 19.90
N PRO A 177 19.25 -14.38 19.28
CA PRO A 177 20.53 -14.24 19.95
C PRO A 177 20.75 -12.83 20.50
N LEU A 178 20.44 -11.79 19.74
CA LEU A 178 20.60 -10.40 20.18
C LEU A 178 19.78 -10.10 21.44
N ILE A 179 18.53 -10.62 21.53
CA ILE A 179 17.71 -10.50 22.74
C ILE A 179 18.40 -11.20 23.93
N ASN A 180 18.95 -12.39 23.70
CA ASN A 180 19.63 -13.16 24.76
C ASN A 180 20.93 -12.48 25.22
N GLU A 181 21.58 -11.73 24.36
CA GLU A 181 22.79 -10.94 24.64
C GLU A 181 22.46 -9.56 25.26
N GLY A 182 21.19 -9.23 25.42
CA GLY A 182 20.74 -8.01 26.11
C GLY A 182 20.61 -6.79 25.19
N ALA A 183 20.44 -6.98 23.87
CA ALA A 183 20.12 -5.88 22.95
C ALA A 183 18.81 -5.20 23.39
N THR A 184 18.79 -3.87 23.33
CA THR A 184 17.64 -3.08 23.76
C THR A 184 16.51 -3.13 22.71
N ARG A 185 15.28 -2.86 23.10
CA ARG A 185 14.14 -2.75 22.18
C ARG A 185 14.35 -1.63 21.16
N GLU A 186 14.98 -0.55 21.59
CA GLU A 186 15.33 0.61 20.77
C GLU A 186 16.26 0.22 19.63
N ASP A 187 17.34 -0.48 19.96
CA ASP A 187 18.34 -0.93 18.98
C ASP A 187 17.78 -2.01 18.04
N LEU A 188 16.99 -2.95 18.57
CA LEU A 188 16.32 -3.97 17.78
C LEU A 188 15.31 -3.38 16.81
N SER A 189 14.52 -2.37 17.23
CA SER A 189 13.53 -1.72 16.39
C SER A 189 14.19 -0.96 15.23
N ALA A 190 15.25 -0.20 15.48
CA ALA A 190 16.03 0.48 14.45
C ALA A 190 16.72 -0.52 13.50
N SER A 191 17.18 -1.65 14.04
CA SER A 191 17.81 -2.73 13.24
C SER A 191 16.80 -3.42 12.33
N ILE A 192 15.57 -3.67 12.80
CA ILE A 192 14.47 -4.19 11.99
C ILE A 192 14.14 -3.24 10.84
N PHE A 193 14.00 -1.93 11.10
CA PHE A 193 13.77 -0.94 10.06
C PHE A 193 14.91 -0.86 9.05
N GLN A 194 16.15 -0.90 9.52
CA GLN A 194 17.32 -0.93 8.62
C GLN A 194 17.34 -2.19 7.75
N ALA A 195 16.91 -3.33 8.28
CA ALA A 195 16.78 -4.58 7.53
C ALA A 195 15.71 -4.45 6.41
N VAL A 196 14.56 -3.82 6.69
CA VAL A 196 13.54 -3.50 5.67
C VAL A 196 14.13 -2.64 4.57
N VAL A 197 14.84 -1.57 4.92
CA VAL A 197 15.50 -0.66 3.96
C VAL A 197 16.48 -1.42 3.07
N ASN A 198 17.37 -2.19 3.68
CA ASN A 198 18.39 -2.96 2.96
C ASN A 198 17.74 -3.97 1.99
N GLN A 199 16.69 -4.67 2.43
CA GLN A 199 15.96 -5.63 1.59
C GLN A 199 15.27 -4.94 0.41
N THR A 200 14.62 -3.81 0.65
CA THR A 200 13.94 -3.06 -0.42
C THR A 200 14.95 -2.54 -1.45
N ILE A 201 16.02 -1.90 -1.01
CA ILE A 201 17.02 -1.33 -1.91
C ILE A 201 17.77 -2.45 -2.65
N SER A 202 18.33 -3.43 -1.94
CA SER A 202 19.14 -4.48 -2.60
C SER A 202 18.29 -5.44 -3.43
N GLY A 203 17.09 -5.77 -2.96
CA GLY A 203 16.19 -6.73 -3.61
C GLY A 203 15.46 -6.17 -4.82
N LEU A 204 15.10 -4.89 -4.83
CA LEU A 204 14.32 -4.29 -5.89
C LEU A 204 15.13 -3.40 -6.83
N ALA A 205 16.01 -2.57 -6.31
CA ALA A 205 16.82 -1.71 -7.18
C ALA A 205 17.80 -2.53 -8.03
N CYS A 206 18.31 -3.67 -7.52
CA CYS A 206 19.22 -4.57 -8.26
C CYS A 206 20.35 -3.81 -8.95
N GLY A 207 20.98 -2.86 -8.24
CA GLY A 207 22.06 -2.04 -8.76
C GLY A 207 21.63 -0.81 -9.58
N LYS A 208 20.35 -0.63 -9.91
CA LYS A 208 19.87 0.63 -10.52
C LYS A 208 19.88 1.74 -9.47
N PRO A 209 20.51 2.89 -9.74
CA PRO A 209 20.58 3.97 -8.76
C PRO A 209 19.20 4.51 -8.39
N ILE A 210 18.96 4.71 -7.09
CA ILE A 210 17.83 5.48 -6.55
C ILE A 210 18.36 6.88 -6.27
N ARG A 211 17.99 7.85 -7.08
CA ARG A 211 18.52 9.22 -7.01
C ARG A 211 17.51 10.23 -7.57
N GLY A 212 17.78 11.51 -7.35
CA GLY A 212 16.86 12.60 -7.68
C GLY A 212 15.80 12.73 -6.59
N HIS A 213 14.62 13.16 -6.95
CA HIS A 213 13.49 13.33 -6.03
C HIS A 213 12.81 11.99 -5.78
N VAL A 214 12.91 11.51 -4.56
CA VAL A 214 12.41 10.19 -4.14
C VAL A 214 11.14 10.37 -3.32
N ALA A 215 10.00 9.91 -3.86
CA ALA A 215 8.72 9.92 -3.16
C ALA A 215 8.54 8.65 -2.32
N PHE A 216 8.12 8.83 -1.06
CA PHE A 216 7.84 7.76 -0.11
C PHE A 216 6.34 7.54 0.02
N LEU A 217 5.86 6.35 -0.38
CA LEU A 217 4.46 5.99 -0.49
C LEU A 217 4.11 4.74 0.32
N GLY A 218 2.80 4.55 0.55
CA GLY A 218 2.27 3.39 1.25
C GLY A 218 2.19 3.57 2.76
N GLY A 219 1.37 2.73 3.40
CA GLY A 219 1.09 2.83 4.84
C GLY A 219 2.34 2.80 5.73
N PRO A 220 3.25 1.83 5.59
CA PRO A 220 4.47 1.79 6.41
C PRO A 220 5.31 3.06 6.34
N LEU A 221 5.51 3.65 5.15
CA LEU A 221 6.31 4.86 4.99
C LEU A 221 5.57 6.14 5.39
N HIS A 222 4.23 6.10 5.39
CA HIS A 222 3.42 7.21 5.87
C HIS A 222 3.38 7.29 7.40
N PHE A 223 3.13 6.14 8.07
CA PHE A 223 2.90 6.10 9.52
C PHE A 223 4.18 5.91 10.35
N LEU A 224 5.23 5.30 9.79
CA LEU A 224 6.46 4.98 10.52
C LEU A 224 7.59 5.95 10.13
N SER A 225 7.69 7.04 10.88
CA SER A 225 8.68 8.10 10.64
C SER A 225 10.12 7.60 10.68
N GLU A 226 10.45 6.68 11.60
CA GLU A 226 11.80 6.15 11.76
C GLU A 226 12.18 5.18 10.64
N LEU A 227 11.21 4.43 10.09
CA LEU A 227 11.43 3.64 8.88
C LEU A 227 11.77 4.54 7.69
N LYS A 228 10.99 5.61 7.48
CA LYS A 228 11.25 6.58 6.43
C LYS A 228 12.60 7.27 6.63
N ALA A 229 12.92 7.68 7.86
CA ALA A 229 14.23 8.27 8.19
C ALA A 229 15.39 7.31 7.90
N ALA A 230 15.20 6.00 8.11
CA ALA A 230 16.19 4.98 7.75
C ALA A 230 16.43 4.90 6.23
N PHE A 231 15.38 5.03 5.39
CA PHE A 231 15.53 5.15 3.93
C PHE A 231 16.28 6.42 3.55
N ILE A 232 15.87 7.57 4.05
CA ILE A 232 16.49 8.88 3.77
C ILE A 232 17.98 8.84 4.09
N ARG A 233 18.33 8.33 5.27
CA ARG A 233 19.72 8.17 5.72
C ARG A 233 20.52 7.21 4.82
N THR A 234 19.94 6.05 4.47
CA THR A 234 20.64 5.03 3.68
C THR A 234 20.85 5.48 2.23
N LEU A 235 19.89 6.22 1.67
CA LEU A 235 19.99 6.78 0.31
C LEU A 235 20.75 8.11 0.27
N ASN A 236 21.13 8.65 1.45
CA ASN A 236 21.78 9.94 1.60
C ASN A 236 21.03 11.09 0.91
N LEU A 237 19.69 11.12 1.12
CA LEU A 237 18.83 12.19 0.61
C LEU A 237 18.80 13.37 1.56
N ASP A 238 18.74 14.57 1.01
CA ASP A 238 18.42 15.79 1.74
C ASP A 238 16.91 16.09 1.73
N ASP A 239 16.51 17.17 2.40
CA ASP A 239 15.10 17.55 2.53
C ASP A 239 14.45 17.94 1.19
N GLU A 240 15.23 18.38 0.19
CA GLU A 240 14.73 18.72 -1.14
C GLU A 240 14.41 17.47 -1.96
N HIS A 241 15.24 16.43 -1.82
CA HIS A 241 15.12 15.19 -2.57
C HIS A 241 14.23 14.13 -1.91
N ALA A 242 13.96 14.26 -0.61
CA ALA A 242 13.07 13.34 0.12
C ALA A 242 11.62 13.84 0.10
N ILE A 243 10.80 13.36 -0.85
CA ILE A 243 9.41 13.79 -0.98
C ILE A 243 8.50 12.89 -0.16
N THR A 244 7.71 13.50 0.74
CA THR A 244 6.61 12.82 1.44
C THR A 244 5.32 13.55 1.08
N PRO A 245 4.60 13.10 0.04
CA PRO A 245 3.34 13.73 -0.34
C PRO A 245 2.31 13.61 0.80
N GLU A 246 1.47 14.62 0.94
CA GLU A 246 0.29 14.51 1.78
C GLU A 246 -0.57 13.33 1.32
N ASN A 247 -1.15 12.57 2.25
CA ASN A 247 -1.92 11.36 1.95
C ASN A 247 -1.16 10.27 1.15
N SER A 248 0.16 10.20 1.30
CA SER A 248 1.03 9.27 0.58
C SER A 248 0.60 7.79 0.67
N HIS A 249 -0.13 7.40 1.71
CA HIS A 249 -0.69 6.06 1.91
C HIS A 249 -1.94 5.79 1.07
N LEU A 250 -2.53 6.82 0.45
CA LEU A 250 -3.76 6.76 -0.35
C LEU A 250 -3.51 6.93 -1.85
N PHE A 251 -2.27 7.05 -2.31
CA PHE A 251 -1.94 7.42 -3.68
C PHE A 251 -2.53 6.47 -4.73
N ALA A 252 -2.62 5.17 -4.45
CA ALA A 252 -3.28 4.23 -5.35
C ALA A 252 -4.80 4.52 -5.46
N ALA A 253 -5.48 4.80 -4.35
CA ALA A 253 -6.89 5.17 -4.36
C ALA A 253 -7.11 6.53 -5.04
N ILE A 254 -6.31 7.54 -4.70
CA ILE A 254 -6.37 8.88 -5.31
C ILE A 254 -6.15 8.80 -6.82
N GLY A 255 -5.12 8.08 -7.26
CA GLY A 255 -4.80 7.91 -8.67
C GLY A 255 -5.87 7.14 -9.43
N SER A 256 -6.52 6.14 -8.80
CA SER A 256 -7.66 5.48 -9.43
C SER A 256 -8.86 6.42 -9.57
N ALA A 257 -9.13 7.30 -8.59
CA ALA A 257 -10.14 8.36 -8.72
C ALA A 257 -9.85 9.31 -9.89
N LEU A 258 -8.59 9.70 -10.08
CA LEU A 258 -8.18 10.55 -11.22
C LEU A 258 -8.37 9.86 -12.58
N ASN A 259 -8.37 8.52 -12.62
CA ASN A 259 -8.62 7.71 -13.82
C ASN A 259 -10.12 7.44 -14.07
N TYR A 260 -11.02 8.21 -13.47
CA TYR A 260 -12.47 8.04 -13.59
C TYR A 260 -12.97 8.07 -15.03
N LYS A 261 -14.16 7.49 -15.26
CA LYS A 261 -14.84 7.48 -16.56
C LYS A 261 -16.14 8.26 -16.45
N LYS A 262 -16.28 9.33 -17.26
CA LYS A 262 -17.47 10.21 -17.21
C LYS A 262 -18.78 9.50 -17.55
N ASP A 263 -18.73 8.44 -18.33
CA ASP A 263 -19.86 7.60 -18.73
C ASP A 263 -20.23 6.53 -17.71
N VAL A 264 -19.42 6.34 -16.66
CA VAL A 264 -19.70 5.42 -15.56
C VAL A 264 -20.10 6.22 -14.33
N ALA A 265 -21.38 6.30 -14.05
CA ALA A 265 -21.93 7.01 -12.90
C ALA A 265 -22.87 6.11 -12.08
N THR A 266 -22.75 6.21 -10.77
CA THR A 266 -23.62 5.53 -9.79
C THR A 266 -23.75 6.42 -8.56
N THR A 267 -24.41 5.94 -7.49
CA THR A 267 -24.43 6.63 -6.19
C THR A 267 -23.74 5.79 -5.12
N LEU A 268 -23.30 6.43 -4.03
CA LEU A 268 -22.71 5.72 -2.89
C LEU A 268 -23.68 4.69 -2.32
N GLY A 269 -24.99 5.04 -2.22
CA GLY A 269 -26.02 4.12 -1.75
C GLY A 269 -26.23 2.93 -2.69
N SER A 270 -26.16 3.12 -4.01
CA SER A 270 -26.24 2.02 -4.99
C SER A 270 -25.04 1.08 -4.88
N LEU A 271 -23.83 1.61 -4.70
CA LEU A 271 -22.64 0.79 -4.47
C LEU A 271 -22.75 -0.02 -3.18
N GLN A 272 -23.21 0.60 -2.10
CA GLN A 272 -23.44 -0.08 -0.82
C GLN A 272 -24.45 -1.23 -0.96
N GLN A 273 -25.54 -1.01 -1.69
CA GLN A 273 -26.54 -2.05 -1.95
C GLN A 273 -25.96 -3.22 -2.74
N ARG A 274 -25.15 -2.97 -3.79
CA ARG A 274 -24.48 -4.02 -4.57
C ARG A 274 -23.51 -4.82 -3.71
N LEU A 275 -22.77 -4.20 -2.82
CA LEU A 275 -21.88 -4.87 -1.87
C LEU A 275 -22.64 -5.77 -0.89
N SER A 276 -23.86 -5.39 -0.48
CA SER A 276 -24.67 -6.20 0.43
C SER A 276 -25.23 -7.47 -0.18
N THR A 277 -25.30 -7.60 -1.51
CA THR A 277 -25.83 -8.78 -2.21
C THR A 277 -24.88 -9.98 -2.24
N GLY A 278 -23.66 -9.83 -1.74
CA GLY A 278 -22.65 -10.87 -1.60
C GLY A 278 -22.01 -11.28 -2.94
N ILE A 279 -20.68 -11.43 -2.96
CA ILE A 279 -19.98 -12.00 -4.10
C ILE A 279 -20.14 -13.52 -4.05
N LYS A 280 -20.81 -14.13 -5.04
CA LYS A 280 -20.65 -15.55 -5.30
C LYS A 280 -19.30 -15.73 -5.96
N LEU A 281 -18.31 -16.18 -5.18
CA LEU A 281 -17.05 -16.63 -5.73
C LEU A 281 -17.33 -17.93 -6.51
N GLU A 282 -17.47 -17.84 -7.83
CA GLU A 282 -17.37 -19.00 -8.69
C GLU A 282 -15.90 -19.42 -8.73
N PHE A 283 -15.54 -20.35 -7.84
CA PHE A 283 -14.30 -21.10 -7.99
C PHE A 283 -14.49 -22.05 -9.15
N GLU A 284 -13.90 -21.78 -10.31
CA GLU A 284 -13.52 -22.83 -11.23
C GLU A 284 -12.49 -23.70 -10.50
N VAL A 285 -12.96 -24.76 -9.86
CA VAL A 285 -12.08 -25.82 -9.38
C VAL A 285 -11.47 -26.43 -10.63
N ALA A 286 -10.27 -26.03 -10.99
CA ALA A 286 -9.44 -26.77 -11.92
C ALA A 286 -9.16 -28.14 -11.24
N LEU A 287 -10.03 -29.10 -11.49
CA LEU A 287 -9.77 -30.51 -11.20
C LEU A 287 -8.61 -30.93 -12.09
N SER A 288 -7.38 -30.74 -11.62
CA SER A 288 -6.25 -31.48 -12.15
C SER A 288 -6.46 -32.94 -11.75
N LEU A 289 -7.03 -33.72 -12.65
CA LEU A 289 -7.02 -35.17 -12.58
C LEU A 289 -5.55 -35.61 -12.66
N ILE A 290 -4.90 -35.73 -11.53
CA ILE A 290 -3.69 -36.54 -11.42
C ILE A 290 -4.18 -37.98 -11.52
N HIS A 291 -4.14 -38.55 -12.72
CA HIS A 291 -4.21 -40.00 -12.89
C HIS A 291 -2.89 -40.58 -12.31
N ILE A 292 -2.96 -41.02 -11.06
CA ILE A 292 -1.99 -41.98 -10.54
C ILE A 292 -2.42 -43.31 -11.17
N SER A 293 -1.76 -43.70 -12.24
CA SER A 293 -1.78 -45.10 -12.69
C SER A 293 -0.94 -45.90 -11.70
N GLU A 294 -1.58 -46.69 -10.87
CA GLU A 294 -0.88 -47.72 -10.09
C GLU A 294 -0.24 -48.75 -11.00
N PRO A 295 0.91 -49.36 -10.59
CA PRO A 295 1.69 -50.28 -11.38
C PRO A 295 0.99 -51.64 -11.62
#